data_961f84aca6b3eb4c5c90cbe4be22c447
#
_entry.id   961f84aca6b3eb4c5c90cbe4be22c447
#
_cell.length_a   1.000
_cell.length_b   1.000
_cell.length_c   1.000
_cell.angle_alpha   90.00
_cell.angle_beta   90.00
_cell.angle_gamma   90.00
#
_symmetry.space_group_name_H-M   'P 1'
#
loop_
_entity.id
_entity.type
_entity.pdbx_description
1 polymer ?
#
loop_
_entity_poly.entity_id
_entity_poly.type
_entity_poly.pdbx_seq_one_letter_code
_entity_poly.pdbx_strand_id
1 'polypeptide(L)'
;MRIVITGGPSVGKTTIVSLLEGLGHKVVHEIATQVIKEGKYLPWEDRVRFQSEVLRRQLTAEASILEYERPVFLDRGAFDGEAYYVFDKLPVPPVFSTIDPSQYDLAFLIEELSFFDANEVRREDLNFTREISIILERCYTSRNIKVVRVPAMAAAERVDFILSNVRTHQKGRVRSAEQAAVMFRAMSPVASAPF
;
A
#
# COMPACT_ATOMS: atom_id res chain seq x y z
N MET A 1 4.31 -1.94 -11.74
CA MET A 1 3.93 -2.49 -10.42
C MET A 1 3.51 -1.35 -9.52
N ARG A 2 2.39 -1.47 -8.84
CA ARG A 2 1.96 -0.57 -7.77
C ARG A 2 2.23 -1.21 -6.42
N ILE A 3 2.99 -0.53 -5.59
CA ILE A 3 3.52 -1.03 -4.33
C ILE A 3 3.09 -0.09 -3.22
N VAL A 4 2.31 -0.58 -2.27
CA VAL A 4 1.83 0.22 -1.16
C VAL A 4 2.83 0.18 -0.01
N ILE A 5 3.15 1.34 0.56
CA ILE A 5 3.85 1.51 1.83
C ILE A 5 2.81 1.93 2.86
N THR A 6 2.43 1.02 3.74
CA THR A 6 1.40 1.25 4.76
C THR A 6 1.93 1.01 6.18
N GLY A 7 1.12 1.30 7.17
CA GLY A 7 1.43 1.17 8.59
C GLY A 7 0.85 2.31 9.40
N GLY A 8 0.86 2.19 10.72
CA GLY A 8 0.34 3.20 11.64
C GLY A 8 1.02 4.57 11.49
N PRO A 9 0.56 5.58 12.20
CA PRO A 9 1.25 6.87 12.23
C PRO A 9 2.65 6.75 12.83
N SER A 10 3.54 7.65 12.45
CA SER A 10 4.89 7.83 13.02
C SER A 10 5.85 6.62 12.91
N VAL A 11 5.52 5.59 12.11
CA VAL A 11 6.39 4.40 11.90
C VAL A 11 7.53 4.65 10.88
N GLY A 12 7.62 5.85 10.29
CA GLY A 12 8.68 6.23 9.36
C GLY A 12 8.38 6.02 7.87
N LYS A 13 7.10 5.85 7.48
CA LYS A 13 6.70 5.69 6.06
C LYS A 13 7.21 6.80 5.16
N THR A 14 6.96 8.06 5.53
CA THR A 14 7.38 9.23 4.73
C THR A 14 8.89 9.28 4.53
N THR A 15 9.68 8.89 5.53
CA THR A 15 11.14 8.77 5.39
C THR A 15 11.51 7.72 4.34
N ILE A 16 10.88 6.55 4.39
CA ILE A 16 11.09 5.47 3.40
C ILE A 16 10.71 5.93 2.00
N VAL A 17 9.54 6.56 1.84
CA VAL A 17 9.05 7.06 0.54
C VAL A 17 9.99 8.12 -0.02
N SER A 18 10.47 9.06 0.82
CA SER A 18 11.44 10.09 0.40
C SER A 18 12.78 9.48 -0.03
N LEU A 19 13.24 8.42 0.64
CA LEU A 19 14.46 7.70 0.23
C LEU A 19 14.27 6.97 -1.11
N LEU A 20 13.13 6.32 -1.31
CA LEU A 20 12.78 5.67 -2.58
C LEU A 20 12.73 6.70 -3.73
N GLU A 21 12.13 7.86 -3.50
CA GLU A 21 12.10 8.97 -4.46
C GLU A 21 13.52 9.48 -4.77
N GLY A 22 14.37 9.66 -3.75
CA GLY A 22 15.77 10.04 -3.89
C GLY A 22 16.61 9.03 -4.69
N LEU A 23 16.21 7.76 -4.70
CA LEU A 23 16.79 6.70 -5.55
C LEU A 23 16.21 6.68 -6.97
N GLY A 24 15.35 7.63 -7.34
CA GLY A 24 14.76 7.77 -8.68
C GLY A 24 13.50 6.94 -8.92
N HIS A 25 12.92 6.34 -7.87
CA HIS A 25 11.62 5.65 -8.00
C HIS A 25 10.46 6.66 -8.07
N LYS A 26 9.42 6.33 -8.83
CA LYS A 26 8.18 7.10 -8.81
C LYS A 26 7.43 6.86 -7.51
N VAL A 27 6.93 7.94 -6.91
CA VAL A 27 6.16 7.89 -5.66
C VAL A 27 4.85 8.67 -5.77
N VAL A 28 3.85 8.25 -5.01
CA VAL A 28 2.66 9.05 -4.71
C VAL A 28 2.72 9.35 -3.22
N HIS A 29 2.85 10.62 -2.88
CA HIS A 29 2.94 11.07 -1.49
C HIS A 29 1.59 10.99 -0.77
N GLU A 30 1.62 10.91 0.56
CA GLU A 30 0.45 10.79 1.41
C GLU A 30 -0.58 11.90 1.16
N ILE A 31 -1.75 11.52 0.71
CA ILE A 31 -2.86 12.43 0.39
C ILE A 31 -3.45 13.07 1.67
N ALA A 32 -3.54 12.31 2.77
CA ALA A 32 -4.11 12.79 4.02
C ALA A 32 -3.39 14.06 4.52
N THR A 33 -2.06 14.06 4.48
CA THR A 33 -1.24 15.23 4.84
C THR A 33 -1.54 16.43 3.95
N GLN A 34 -1.78 16.24 2.65
CA GLN A 34 -2.13 17.33 1.72
C GLN A 34 -3.50 17.94 2.06
N VAL A 35 -4.50 17.09 2.32
CA VAL A 35 -5.85 17.53 2.69
C VAL A 35 -5.83 18.33 4.00
N ILE A 36 -5.05 17.90 5.00
CA ILE A 36 -4.88 18.63 6.28
C ILE A 36 -4.25 20.00 6.05
N LYS A 37 -3.19 20.09 5.24
CA LYS A 37 -2.49 21.36 4.96
C LYS A 37 -3.39 22.39 4.27
N GLU A 38 -4.35 21.96 3.49
CA GLU A 38 -5.34 22.85 2.86
C GLU A 38 -6.37 23.40 3.84
N GLY A 39 -6.54 22.78 5.01
CA GLY A 39 -7.41 23.24 6.10
C GLY A 39 -8.91 23.18 5.83
N LYS A 40 -9.34 22.59 4.71
CA LYS A 40 -10.76 22.53 4.34
C LYS A 40 -11.52 21.39 5.00
N TYR A 41 -10.84 20.25 5.18
CA TYR A 41 -11.40 19.05 5.81
C TYR A 41 -10.37 18.56 6.83
N LEU A 42 -10.73 18.64 8.12
CA LEU A 42 -9.84 18.28 9.21
C LEU A 42 -10.34 17.02 9.91
N PRO A 43 -9.48 16.04 10.20
CA PRO A 43 -9.92 14.75 10.75
C PRO A 43 -10.50 14.84 12.16
N TRP A 44 -10.22 15.92 12.89
CA TRP A 44 -10.76 16.18 14.23
C TRP A 44 -12.08 16.97 14.21
N GLU A 45 -12.50 17.55 13.07
CA GLU A 45 -13.76 18.26 12.90
C GLU A 45 -14.84 17.37 12.27
N ASP A 46 -14.51 16.71 11.17
CA ASP A 46 -15.42 15.79 10.47
C ASP A 46 -14.62 14.63 9.85
N ARG A 47 -14.48 13.57 10.62
CA ARG A 47 -13.72 12.38 10.21
C ARG A 47 -14.25 11.76 8.92
N VAL A 48 -15.55 11.70 8.75
CA VAL A 48 -16.18 11.06 7.58
C VAL A 48 -15.89 11.85 6.30
N ARG A 49 -16.08 13.17 6.35
CA ARG A 49 -15.78 14.04 5.19
C ARG A 49 -14.28 14.04 4.87
N PHE A 50 -13.44 14.10 5.91
CA PHE A 50 -12.00 14.01 5.72
C PHE A 50 -11.60 12.73 5.00
N GLN A 51 -12.03 11.57 5.49
CA GLN A 51 -11.69 10.27 4.89
C GLN A 51 -12.27 10.12 3.47
N SER A 52 -13.46 10.65 3.22
CA SER A 52 -14.07 10.64 1.88
C SER A 52 -13.27 11.47 0.88
N GLU A 53 -12.77 12.64 1.29
CA GLU A 53 -11.93 13.48 0.42
C GLU A 53 -10.56 12.85 0.18
N VAL A 54 -9.94 12.26 1.21
CA VAL A 54 -8.69 11.51 1.09
C VAL A 54 -8.86 10.38 0.08
N LEU A 55 -9.90 9.55 0.22
CA LEU A 55 -10.18 8.45 -0.70
C LEU A 55 -10.39 8.93 -2.14
N ARG A 56 -11.22 9.96 -2.33
CA ARG A 56 -11.47 10.51 -3.66
C ARG A 56 -10.19 10.96 -4.35
N ARG A 57 -9.31 11.68 -3.64
CA ARG A 57 -8.02 12.14 -4.18
C ARG A 57 -7.06 10.97 -4.39
N GLN A 58 -7.03 10.00 -3.49
CA GLN A 58 -6.19 8.80 -3.62
C GLN A 58 -6.54 8.04 -4.92
N LEU A 59 -7.84 7.78 -5.14
CA LEU A 59 -8.30 7.11 -6.35
C LEU A 59 -7.97 7.91 -7.61
N THR A 60 -8.10 9.25 -7.57
CA THR A 60 -7.72 10.12 -8.69
C THR A 60 -6.21 10.05 -8.97
N ALA A 61 -5.37 10.13 -7.93
CA ALA A 61 -3.92 10.04 -8.07
C ALA A 61 -3.50 8.68 -8.64
N GLU A 62 -4.09 7.59 -8.12
CA GLU A 62 -3.80 6.25 -8.60
C GLU A 62 -4.27 6.00 -10.05
N ALA A 63 -5.42 6.55 -10.44
CA ALA A 63 -5.91 6.46 -11.82
C ALA A 63 -5.01 7.21 -12.82
N SER A 64 -4.30 8.23 -12.38
CA SER A 64 -3.36 9.00 -13.20
C SER A 64 -2.02 8.30 -13.46
N ILE A 65 -1.72 7.18 -12.77
CA ILE A 65 -0.47 6.45 -12.93
C ILE A 65 -0.46 5.75 -14.28
N LEU A 66 0.47 6.16 -15.15
CA LEU A 66 0.66 5.57 -16.47
C LEU A 66 1.42 4.23 -16.36
N GLU A 67 1.15 3.32 -17.31
CA GLU A 67 1.74 1.97 -17.29
C GLU A 67 3.28 1.99 -17.34
N TYR A 68 3.87 2.92 -18.08
CA TYR A 68 5.33 3.05 -18.21
C TYR A 68 6.01 3.68 -16.98
N GLU A 69 5.26 4.24 -16.03
CA GLU A 69 5.80 4.78 -14.77
C GLU A 69 6.01 3.71 -13.69
N ARG A 70 5.64 2.48 -13.96
CA ARG A 70 5.75 1.38 -13.00
C ARG A 70 7.18 0.81 -12.97
N PRO A 71 7.71 0.40 -11.80
CA PRO A 71 7.05 0.36 -10.49
C PRO A 71 6.88 1.74 -9.84
N VAL A 72 5.77 1.94 -9.14
CA VAL A 72 5.48 3.15 -8.37
C VAL A 72 5.19 2.76 -6.92
N PHE A 73 5.70 3.55 -5.97
CA PHE A 73 5.45 3.39 -4.55
C PHE A 73 4.40 4.41 -4.08
N LEU A 74 3.42 3.93 -3.33
CA LEU A 74 2.33 4.74 -2.81
C LEU A 74 2.51 4.90 -1.31
N ASP A 75 2.65 6.13 -0.80
CA ASP A 75 2.56 6.41 0.63
C ASP A 75 1.08 6.32 1.03
N ARG A 76 0.66 5.16 1.43
CA ARG A 76 -0.70 4.64 1.57
C ARG A 76 -1.38 4.32 0.23
N GLY A 77 -2.30 3.36 0.25
CA GLY A 77 -3.20 3.04 -0.84
C GLY A 77 -4.66 3.29 -0.44
N ALA A 78 -5.58 3.06 -1.38
CA ALA A 78 -7.00 3.32 -1.13
C ALA A 78 -7.56 2.56 0.08
N PHE A 79 -7.11 1.32 0.33
CA PHE A 79 -7.59 0.49 1.45
C PHE A 79 -7.08 0.94 2.83
N ASP A 80 -6.09 1.84 2.91
CA ASP A 80 -5.73 2.50 4.17
C ASP A 80 -6.91 3.30 4.72
N GLY A 81 -7.66 4.01 3.85
CA GLY A 81 -8.86 4.74 4.26
C GLY A 81 -9.90 3.86 4.95
N GLU A 82 -10.16 2.64 4.40
CA GLU A 82 -11.09 1.68 5.01
C GLU A 82 -10.68 1.30 6.43
N ALA A 83 -9.38 1.09 6.67
CA ALA A 83 -8.89 0.76 8.00
C ALA A 83 -9.23 1.81 9.04
N TYR A 84 -9.21 3.09 8.68
CA TYR A 84 -9.61 4.17 9.59
C TYR A 84 -11.11 4.19 9.86
N TYR A 85 -11.97 3.88 8.87
CA TYR A 85 -13.41 3.71 9.12
C TYR A 85 -13.66 2.57 10.11
N VAL A 86 -13.00 1.43 9.93
CA VAL A 86 -13.12 0.27 10.83
C VAL A 86 -12.61 0.61 12.24
N PHE A 87 -11.46 1.27 12.35
CA PHE A 87 -10.87 1.67 13.63
C PHE A 87 -11.80 2.61 14.42
N ASP A 88 -12.33 3.63 13.73
CA ASP A 88 -13.25 4.62 14.33
C ASP A 88 -14.67 4.06 14.53
N LYS A 89 -14.91 2.78 14.21
CA LYS A 89 -16.24 2.11 14.26
C LYS A 89 -17.32 2.84 13.44
N LEU A 90 -16.92 3.47 12.36
CA LEU A 90 -17.81 4.14 11.42
C LEU A 90 -18.29 3.17 10.34
N PRO A 91 -19.48 3.40 9.75
CA PRO A 91 -19.95 2.63 8.61
C PRO A 91 -18.95 2.72 7.44
N VAL A 92 -18.43 1.58 7.01
CA VAL A 92 -17.50 1.52 5.87
C VAL A 92 -18.26 1.81 4.58
N PRO A 93 -17.86 2.84 3.80
CA PRO A 93 -18.53 3.18 2.55
C PRO A 93 -18.49 2.04 1.53
N PRO A 94 -19.60 1.75 0.81
CA PRO A 94 -19.66 0.67 -0.18
C PRO A 94 -18.64 0.78 -1.31
N VAL A 95 -18.14 1.98 -1.58
CA VAL A 95 -17.13 2.23 -2.63
C VAL A 95 -15.86 1.37 -2.44
N PHE A 96 -15.49 1.00 -1.21
CA PHE A 96 -14.33 0.13 -0.98
C PHE A 96 -14.49 -1.26 -1.59
N SER A 97 -15.72 -1.77 -1.73
CA SER A 97 -15.98 -3.05 -2.40
C SER A 97 -15.91 -2.97 -3.93
N THR A 98 -15.91 -1.77 -4.51
CA THR A 98 -15.82 -1.57 -5.97
C THR A 98 -14.40 -1.32 -6.44
N ILE A 99 -13.45 -1.13 -5.53
CA ILE A 99 -12.04 -0.93 -5.87
C ILE A 99 -11.44 -2.27 -6.28
N ASP A 100 -10.89 -2.35 -7.51
CA ASP A 100 -10.22 -3.55 -7.98
C ASP A 100 -8.90 -3.77 -7.20
N PRO A 101 -8.79 -4.83 -6.39
CA PRO A 101 -7.58 -5.10 -5.63
C PRO A 101 -6.39 -5.51 -6.50
N SER A 102 -6.64 -6.01 -7.72
CA SER A 102 -5.58 -6.46 -8.62
C SER A 102 -4.66 -5.32 -9.11
N GLN A 103 -5.07 -4.07 -8.90
CA GLN A 103 -4.21 -2.91 -9.19
C GLN A 103 -3.00 -2.82 -8.28
N TYR A 104 -2.98 -3.49 -7.12
CA TYR A 104 -1.85 -3.51 -6.18
C TYR A 104 -1.09 -4.83 -6.29
N ASP A 105 0.21 -4.76 -6.52
CA ASP A 105 1.07 -5.93 -6.63
C ASP A 105 1.59 -6.42 -5.26
N LEU A 106 1.88 -5.49 -4.35
CA LEU A 106 2.41 -5.73 -3.01
C LEU A 106 2.00 -4.60 -2.06
N ALA A 107 1.86 -4.93 -0.78
CA ALA A 107 1.80 -3.96 0.30
C ALA A 107 2.92 -4.25 1.31
N PHE A 108 3.65 -3.22 1.73
CA PHE A 108 4.63 -3.28 2.80
C PHE A 108 4.07 -2.61 4.04
N LEU A 109 3.88 -3.40 5.10
CA LEU A 109 3.45 -2.91 6.40
C LEU A 109 4.68 -2.56 7.23
N ILE A 110 4.90 -1.27 7.45
CA ILE A 110 6.04 -0.77 8.22
C ILE A 110 5.75 -0.94 9.70
N GLU A 111 6.58 -1.70 10.39
CA GLU A 111 6.48 -1.91 11.83
C GLU A 111 7.03 -0.73 12.62
N GLU A 112 6.51 -0.54 13.82
CA GLU A 112 6.96 0.51 14.75
C GLU A 112 8.43 0.34 15.13
N LEU A 113 9.12 1.46 15.41
CA LEU A 113 10.47 1.45 15.94
C LEU A 113 10.40 1.26 17.47
N SER A 114 10.94 0.15 17.97
CA SER A 114 10.92 -0.21 19.39
C SER A 114 11.84 0.63 20.29
N PHE A 115 12.48 1.68 19.77
CA PHE A 115 13.56 2.40 20.44
C PHE A 115 13.15 3.71 21.14
N PHE A 116 11.88 3.95 21.44
CA PHE A 116 11.49 5.18 22.11
C PHE A 116 11.13 4.93 23.57
N ASP A 117 11.78 5.68 24.47
CA ASP A 117 11.42 5.77 25.88
C ASP A 117 9.93 6.08 26.03
N ALA A 118 9.22 5.14 26.63
CA ALA A 118 7.77 5.19 26.77
C ALA A 118 7.38 6.12 27.93
N ASN A 119 7.01 7.36 27.61
CA ASN A 119 6.13 8.14 28.49
C ASN A 119 4.66 7.74 28.24
N GLU A 120 3.74 8.09 29.14
CA GLU A 120 2.33 7.65 29.07
C GLU A 120 1.63 8.07 27.76
N VAL A 121 1.85 9.26 27.26
CA VAL A 121 1.28 9.79 25.99
C VAL A 121 1.75 8.93 24.80
N ARG A 122 3.02 8.52 24.80
CA ARG A 122 3.54 7.64 23.74
C ARG A 122 3.03 6.20 23.83
N ARG A 123 2.61 5.71 25.00
CA ARG A 123 2.00 4.38 25.14
C ARG A 123 0.63 4.31 24.47
N GLU A 124 -0.17 5.36 24.59
CA GLU A 124 -1.47 5.46 23.92
C GLU A 124 -1.29 5.52 22.39
N ASP A 125 -0.34 6.31 21.91
CA ASP A 125 0.02 6.38 20.48
C ASP A 125 0.52 5.03 19.93
N LEU A 126 1.28 4.27 20.72
CA LEU A 126 1.77 2.94 20.34
C LEU A 126 0.63 1.91 20.26
N ASN A 127 -0.30 1.92 21.20
CA ASN A 127 -1.47 1.04 21.16
C ASN A 127 -2.32 1.34 19.92
N PHE A 128 -2.59 2.61 19.63
CA PHE A 128 -3.25 3.03 18.41
C PHE A 128 -2.51 2.52 17.17
N THR A 129 -1.19 2.73 17.10
CA THR A 129 -0.36 2.29 15.97
C THR A 129 -0.42 0.78 15.76
N ARG A 130 -0.46 -0.02 16.82
CA ARG A 130 -0.59 -1.48 16.75
C ARG A 130 -1.97 -1.91 16.26
N GLU A 131 -3.01 -1.37 16.86
CA GLU A 131 -4.39 -1.71 16.49
C GLU A 131 -4.68 -1.36 15.04
N ILE A 132 -4.33 -0.15 14.59
CA ILE A 132 -4.55 0.26 13.21
C ILE A 132 -3.71 -0.57 12.24
N SER A 133 -2.49 -0.99 12.62
CA SER A 133 -1.63 -1.84 11.78
C SER A 133 -2.25 -3.21 11.55
N ILE A 134 -2.90 -3.81 12.55
CA ILE A 134 -3.63 -5.08 12.39
C ILE A 134 -4.80 -4.92 11.41
N ILE A 135 -5.54 -3.81 11.51
CA ILE A 135 -6.66 -3.54 10.62
C ILE A 135 -6.17 -3.28 9.19
N LEU A 136 -5.11 -2.47 9.03
CA LEU A 136 -4.46 -2.23 7.74
C LEU A 136 -4.06 -3.54 7.07
N GLU A 137 -3.37 -4.43 7.79
CA GLU A 137 -2.98 -5.73 7.24
C GLU A 137 -4.19 -6.54 6.76
N ARG A 138 -5.28 -6.56 7.54
CA ARG A 138 -6.52 -7.23 7.16
C ARG A 138 -7.16 -6.64 5.90
N CYS A 139 -7.18 -5.32 5.76
CA CYS A 139 -7.77 -4.66 4.59
C CYS A 139 -7.10 -5.09 3.28
N TYR A 140 -5.79 -5.35 3.30
CA TYR A 140 -5.05 -5.85 2.14
C TYR A 140 -5.14 -7.38 2.00
N THR A 141 -4.89 -8.14 3.07
CA THR A 141 -4.84 -9.60 2.99
C THR A 141 -6.20 -10.23 2.67
N SER A 142 -7.31 -9.66 3.15
CA SER A 142 -8.67 -10.12 2.81
C SER A 142 -9.00 -10.01 1.31
N ARG A 143 -8.21 -9.24 0.57
CA ARG A 143 -8.33 -9.03 -0.88
C ARG A 143 -7.25 -9.76 -1.68
N ASN A 144 -6.58 -10.73 -1.04
CA ASN A 144 -5.48 -11.50 -1.64
C ASN A 144 -4.27 -10.64 -2.07
N ILE A 145 -4.14 -9.43 -1.55
CA ILE A 145 -2.93 -8.63 -1.76
C ILE A 145 -1.87 -9.11 -0.78
N LYS A 146 -0.71 -9.48 -1.31
CA LYS A 146 0.42 -9.95 -0.49
C LYS A 146 0.94 -8.80 0.38
N VAL A 147 0.89 -8.97 1.69
CA VAL A 147 1.48 -8.05 2.67
C VAL A 147 2.83 -8.60 3.13
N VAL A 148 3.85 -7.75 3.12
CA VAL A 148 5.18 -8.03 3.66
C VAL A 148 5.43 -7.08 4.83
N ARG A 149 5.63 -7.61 6.03
CA ARG A 149 5.99 -6.80 7.20
C ARG A 149 7.44 -6.36 7.10
N VAL A 150 7.69 -5.07 7.29
CA VAL A 150 9.03 -4.48 7.29
C VAL A 150 9.44 -4.24 8.74
N PRO A 151 10.43 -5.02 9.24
CA PRO A 151 10.84 -4.96 10.64
C PRO A 151 11.39 -3.60 11.07
N ALA A 152 11.49 -3.41 12.40
CA ALA A 152 12.17 -2.27 13.00
C ALA A 152 13.68 -2.34 12.73
N MET A 153 14.16 -1.51 11.81
CA MET A 153 15.56 -1.35 11.45
C MET A 153 15.81 0.07 10.92
N ALA A 154 17.05 0.43 10.61
CA ALA A 154 17.36 1.75 10.05
C ALA A 154 16.61 2.01 8.73
N ALA A 155 16.30 3.27 8.45
CA ALA A 155 15.47 3.62 7.28
C ALA A 155 16.09 3.13 5.95
N ALA A 156 17.41 3.22 5.79
CA ALA A 156 18.11 2.71 4.62
C ALA A 156 17.98 1.19 4.48
N GLU A 157 18.12 0.45 5.57
CA GLU A 157 17.97 -1.01 5.59
C GLU A 157 16.54 -1.43 5.24
N ARG A 158 15.52 -0.66 5.70
CA ARG A 158 14.11 -0.87 5.31
C ARG A 158 13.92 -0.69 3.81
N VAL A 159 14.52 0.31 3.22
CA VAL A 159 14.48 0.54 1.75
C VAL A 159 15.11 -0.63 1.01
N ASP A 160 16.30 -1.09 1.43
CA ASP A 160 16.95 -2.24 0.82
C ASP A 160 16.13 -3.53 0.94
N PHE A 161 15.52 -3.76 2.10
CA PHE A 161 14.60 -4.86 2.33
C PHE A 161 13.39 -4.80 1.38
N ILE A 162 12.75 -3.64 1.26
CA ILE A 162 11.61 -3.41 0.36
C ILE A 162 12.02 -3.70 -1.09
N LEU A 163 13.09 -3.09 -1.57
CA LEU A 163 13.56 -3.26 -2.95
C LEU A 163 13.96 -4.70 -3.28
N SER A 164 14.55 -5.42 -2.32
CA SER A 164 14.88 -6.85 -2.47
C SER A 164 13.60 -7.70 -2.65
N ASN A 165 12.59 -7.47 -1.83
CA ASN A 165 11.30 -8.16 -1.94
C ASN A 165 10.58 -7.84 -3.26
N VAL A 166 10.61 -6.59 -3.71
CA VAL A 166 10.06 -6.18 -5.02
C VAL A 166 10.72 -6.93 -6.15
N ARG A 167 12.06 -6.98 -6.18
CA ARG A 167 12.82 -7.74 -7.20
C ARG A 167 12.47 -9.23 -7.20
N THR A 168 12.33 -9.83 -6.02
CA THR A 168 11.93 -11.24 -5.88
C THR A 168 10.52 -11.49 -6.42
N HIS A 169 9.58 -10.61 -6.11
CA HIS A 169 8.21 -10.69 -6.59
C HIS A 169 8.13 -10.55 -8.13
N GLN A 170 8.87 -9.61 -8.72
CA GLN A 170 8.96 -9.45 -10.17
C GLN A 170 9.45 -10.73 -10.87
N LYS A 171 10.53 -11.32 -10.36
CA LYS A 171 11.09 -12.59 -10.91
C LYS A 171 10.08 -13.73 -10.83
N GLY A 172 9.32 -13.84 -9.74
CA GLY A 172 8.27 -14.84 -9.59
C GLY A 172 7.14 -14.68 -10.61
N ARG A 173 6.68 -13.45 -10.87
CA ARG A 173 5.66 -13.18 -11.88
C ARG A 173 6.10 -13.53 -13.30
N VAL A 174 7.32 -13.20 -13.67
CA VAL A 174 7.86 -13.54 -15.00
C VAL A 174 7.90 -15.05 -15.19
N ARG A 175 8.42 -15.81 -14.22
CA ARG A 175 8.45 -17.29 -14.28
C ARG A 175 7.06 -17.90 -14.40
N SER A 176 6.10 -17.40 -13.62
CA SER A 176 4.72 -17.90 -13.69
C SER A 176 4.06 -17.62 -15.04
N ALA A 177 4.31 -16.44 -15.63
CA ALA A 177 3.80 -16.08 -16.95
C ALA A 177 4.42 -16.96 -18.05
N GLU A 178 5.72 -17.22 -17.98
CA GLU A 178 6.43 -18.12 -18.92
C GLU A 178 5.90 -19.55 -18.83
N GLN A 179 5.70 -20.08 -17.62
CA GLN A 179 5.11 -21.41 -17.41
C GLN A 179 3.69 -21.50 -17.96
N ALA A 180 2.85 -20.50 -17.71
CA ALA A 180 1.49 -20.45 -18.26
C ALA A 180 1.50 -20.41 -19.79
N ALA A 181 2.41 -19.65 -20.41
CA ALA A 181 2.54 -19.57 -21.85
C ALA A 181 2.98 -20.91 -22.48
N VAL A 182 3.89 -21.62 -21.80
CA VAL A 182 4.32 -22.97 -22.24
C VAL A 182 3.16 -23.96 -22.17
N MET A 183 2.39 -23.97 -21.06
CA MET A 183 1.22 -24.83 -20.91
C MET A 183 0.14 -24.54 -21.97
N PHE A 184 -0.13 -23.25 -22.23
CA PHE A 184 -1.12 -22.86 -23.25
C PHE A 184 -0.70 -23.34 -24.64
N ARG A 185 0.59 -23.22 -25.01
CA ARG A 185 1.11 -23.74 -26.32
C ARG A 185 1.01 -25.25 -26.41
N ALA A 186 1.24 -26.00 -25.35
CA ALA A 186 1.13 -27.44 -25.29
C ALA A 186 -0.33 -27.94 -25.43
N MET A 187 -1.31 -27.11 -25.03
CA MET A 187 -2.74 -27.44 -25.10
C MET A 187 -3.42 -26.97 -26.41
N SER A 188 -2.75 -26.15 -27.21
CA SER A 188 -3.28 -25.71 -28.50
C SER A 188 -3.22 -26.87 -29.50
N PRO A 189 -4.34 -27.31 -30.12
CA PRO A 189 -4.32 -28.38 -31.11
C PRO A 189 -3.48 -27.93 -32.31
N VAL A 190 -2.58 -28.81 -32.74
CA VAL A 190 -1.87 -28.62 -34.01
C VAL A 190 -2.92 -28.54 -35.10
N ALA A 191 -3.04 -27.37 -35.75
CA ALA A 191 -3.90 -27.23 -36.91
C ALA A 191 -3.45 -28.27 -37.94
N SER A 192 -4.24 -29.31 -38.13
CA SER A 192 -4.05 -30.30 -39.19
C SER A 192 -4.09 -29.56 -40.53
N ALA A 193 -2.99 -29.60 -41.25
CA ALA A 193 -2.91 -29.07 -42.62
C ALA A 193 -3.98 -29.78 -43.47
N PRO A 194 -4.74 -29.02 -44.29
CA PRO A 194 -5.64 -29.66 -45.27
C PRO A 194 -4.79 -30.32 -46.36
N PHE A 195 -5.15 -31.51 -46.69
CA PHE A 195 -4.69 -32.27 -47.85
C PHE A 195 -5.13 -31.57 -49.13
#